data_41ca6b182ac82d34c38fd9e641ab1d29
#
_entry.id   41ca6b182ac82d34c38fd9e641ab1d29
#
_cell.length_a   1.000
_cell.length_b   1.000
_cell.length_c   1.000
_cell.angle_alpha   90.00
_cell.angle_beta   90.00
_cell.angle_gamma   90.00
#
_symmetry.space_group_name_H-M   'P 1'
#
loop_
_entity.id
_entity.type
_entity.pdbx_description
1 polymer ?
#
loop_
_entity_poly.entity_id
_entity_poly.type
_entity_poly.pdbx_seq_one_letter_code
_entity_poly.pdbx_strand_id
1 'polypeptide(L)'
;MPKLYPVQEIGSLAKPRWRTKGLTQPLSSKDLVEAEEWAERLGIPDFQDRAKQLLAAQQQNDRVRELLELSTIYGLRLFEQTGLDNVGVGGEQQRVEMYEHVIRGVEGMRVLGHVQSFDYKYFNKAVAESKIHRKHPIYLQEFLDVKKNAKGQFKVPITGAYTLIDWSFSGHYSGGRTGLSLKKQKQETKREFLLDFVEQVIRPEIRDLVDAGAKWIQIDEPAITTHPEPADMELFVEGWNETVRGFNCKFSDHTCYPSEIGYKVLAQYAPRLDKCSHLALEFANRDGTSLGVDAKHREGYRDLEYFIQNGYDGEFGVGAVHVHDFSGHVPPNSGKEVGRNILESPELVRDRLLYAAKVVGDPAKIWANPDCGLRTRTWDVTLAKLTSTVKGAELAREASN
;
A
#
# COMPACT_ATOMS: atom_id res chain seq x y z
N MET A 1 -7.94 -11.75 25.59
CA MET A 1 -8.40 -10.46 25.01
C MET A 1 -7.61 -10.21 23.75
N PRO A 2 -8.15 -9.57 22.71
CA PRO A 2 -7.36 -9.20 21.55
C PRO A 2 -6.26 -8.21 21.96
N LYS A 3 -5.14 -8.22 21.23
CA LYS A 3 -4.04 -7.29 21.45
C LYS A 3 -4.50 -5.86 21.12
N LEU A 4 -4.35 -4.93 22.06
CA LEU A 4 -4.62 -3.51 21.79
C LEU A 4 -3.52 -2.91 20.91
N TYR A 5 -3.87 -1.95 20.08
CA TYR A 5 -2.95 -1.24 19.18
C TYR A 5 -1.99 -2.19 18.43
N PRO A 6 -2.51 -3.19 17.68
CA PRO A 6 -1.64 -4.01 16.86
C PRO A 6 -0.92 -3.12 15.83
N VAL A 7 0.27 -3.54 15.39
CA VAL A 7 1.11 -2.76 14.50
C VAL A 7 1.22 -3.45 13.16
N GLN A 8 1.03 -2.69 12.08
CA GLN A 8 1.17 -3.16 10.71
C GLN A 8 1.98 -2.16 9.86
N GLU A 9 2.49 -2.62 8.75
CA GLU A 9 2.94 -1.75 7.67
C GLU A 9 1.85 -1.63 6.57
N ILE A 10 2.03 -0.77 5.57
CA ILE A 10 1.02 -0.54 4.53
C ILE A 10 1.25 -1.43 3.30
N GLY A 11 2.48 -1.45 2.76
CA GLY A 11 2.76 -2.26 1.57
C GLY A 11 4.19 -2.07 1.06
N SER A 12 4.48 -0.95 0.46
CA SER A 12 5.72 -0.76 -0.29
C SER A 12 6.94 -0.39 0.58
N LEU A 13 8.10 -0.86 0.14
CA LEU A 13 9.42 -0.55 0.69
C LEU A 13 10.34 -0.08 -0.43
N ALA A 14 11.34 0.76 -0.11
CA ALA A 14 12.36 1.16 -1.07
C ALA A 14 13.04 -0.04 -1.71
N LYS A 15 13.24 0.03 -3.01
CA LYS A 15 13.87 -1.05 -3.77
C LYS A 15 15.39 -0.80 -3.84
N PRO A 16 16.23 -1.69 -3.28
CA PRO A 16 17.66 -1.51 -3.28
C PRO A 16 18.25 -1.54 -4.69
N ARG A 17 19.41 -0.90 -4.85
CA ARG A 17 20.06 -0.76 -6.16
C ARG A 17 20.40 -2.11 -6.79
N TRP A 18 20.89 -3.07 -6.00
CA TRP A 18 21.21 -4.41 -6.51
C TRP A 18 19.98 -5.12 -7.11
N ARG A 19 18.80 -4.95 -6.48
CA ARG A 19 17.54 -5.50 -7.00
C ARG A 19 17.14 -4.83 -8.30
N THR A 20 17.15 -3.50 -8.37
CA THR A 20 16.70 -2.78 -9.58
C THR A 20 17.63 -3.00 -10.77
N LYS A 21 18.94 -3.04 -10.55
CA LYS A 21 19.94 -3.35 -11.58
C LYS A 21 19.80 -4.80 -12.07
N GLY A 22 19.68 -5.75 -11.15
CA GLY A 22 19.64 -7.19 -11.47
C GLY A 22 18.44 -7.63 -12.30
N LEU A 23 17.36 -6.84 -12.34
CA LEU A 23 16.21 -7.12 -13.23
C LEU A 23 16.58 -7.03 -14.72
N THR A 24 17.50 -6.14 -15.07
CA THR A 24 17.81 -5.82 -16.47
C THR A 24 19.23 -6.18 -16.89
N GLN A 25 20.15 -6.32 -15.92
CA GLN A 25 21.58 -6.51 -16.16
C GLN A 25 22.15 -7.58 -15.24
N PRO A 26 23.19 -8.31 -15.66
CA PRO A 26 23.97 -9.16 -14.76
C PRO A 26 24.56 -8.34 -13.60
N LEU A 27 24.62 -8.97 -12.43
CA LEU A 27 25.24 -8.38 -11.24
C LEU A 27 26.71 -8.80 -11.14
N SER A 28 27.51 -7.95 -10.53
CA SER A 28 28.87 -8.23 -10.07
C SER A 28 28.92 -8.32 -8.54
N SER A 29 30.00 -8.84 -7.99
CA SER A 29 30.19 -8.88 -6.53
C SER A 29 30.11 -7.48 -5.89
N LYS A 30 30.54 -6.44 -6.59
CA LYS A 30 30.43 -5.05 -6.12
C LYS A 30 28.99 -4.58 -5.99
N ASP A 31 28.08 -5.10 -6.80
CA ASP A 31 26.66 -4.74 -6.74
C ASP A 31 25.96 -5.38 -5.54
N LEU A 32 26.54 -6.43 -4.95
CA LEU A 32 25.96 -7.19 -3.84
C LEU A 32 26.52 -6.76 -2.46
N VAL A 33 27.43 -5.80 -2.38
CA VAL A 33 28.00 -5.35 -1.09
C VAL A 33 26.90 -4.84 -0.15
N GLU A 34 26.04 -3.95 -0.61
CA GLU A 34 24.88 -3.46 0.17
C GLU A 34 23.95 -4.63 0.58
N ALA A 35 23.75 -5.59 -0.33
CA ALA A 35 22.94 -6.76 -0.01
C ALA A 35 23.57 -7.60 1.11
N GLU A 36 24.89 -7.81 1.07
CA GLU A 36 25.61 -8.55 2.10
C GLU A 36 25.53 -7.89 3.47
N GLU A 37 25.75 -6.57 3.54
CA GLU A 37 25.62 -5.77 4.78
C GLU A 37 24.22 -5.91 5.39
N TRP A 38 23.18 -5.80 4.57
CA TRP A 38 21.81 -5.99 5.03
C TRP A 38 21.47 -7.44 5.36
N ALA A 39 22.06 -8.44 4.66
CA ALA A 39 21.87 -9.84 4.99
C ALA A 39 22.36 -10.16 6.40
N GLU A 40 23.53 -9.63 6.77
CA GLU A 40 24.08 -9.76 8.10
C GLU A 40 23.17 -9.11 9.16
N ARG A 41 22.75 -7.86 8.92
CA ARG A 41 21.86 -7.11 9.83
C ARG A 41 20.50 -7.77 10.02
N LEU A 42 19.94 -8.37 8.98
CA LEU A 42 18.62 -9.01 8.98
C LEU A 42 18.66 -10.50 9.29
N GLY A 43 19.85 -11.07 9.49
CA GLY A 43 20.04 -12.47 9.82
C GLY A 43 19.57 -13.41 8.69
N ILE A 44 19.96 -13.15 7.45
CA ILE A 44 19.67 -14.01 6.30
C ILE A 44 20.79 -15.04 6.13
N PRO A 45 20.62 -16.30 6.59
CA PRO A 45 21.74 -17.22 6.78
C PRO A 45 22.31 -17.80 5.47
N ASP A 46 21.50 -17.87 4.41
CA ASP A 46 21.84 -18.47 3.14
C ASP A 46 22.27 -17.47 2.06
N PHE A 47 22.53 -16.21 2.47
CA PHE A 47 22.86 -15.13 1.53
C PHE A 47 24.03 -15.45 0.63
N GLN A 48 25.13 -16.01 1.15
CA GLN A 48 26.34 -16.29 0.37
C GLN A 48 26.09 -17.30 -0.75
N ASP A 49 25.25 -18.30 -0.52
CA ASP A 49 24.91 -19.28 -1.56
C ASP A 49 23.94 -18.69 -2.59
N ARG A 50 22.97 -17.90 -2.18
CA ARG A 50 22.10 -17.15 -3.08
C ARG A 50 22.85 -16.11 -3.91
N ALA A 51 23.83 -15.41 -3.32
CA ALA A 51 24.70 -14.48 -4.04
C ALA A 51 25.50 -15.18 -5.13
N LYS A 52 26.08 -16.38 -4.84
CA LYS A 52 26.77 -17.21 -5.84
C LYS A 52 25.81 -17.61 -6.98
N GLN A 53 24.59 -18.01 -6.66
CA GLN A 53 23.58 -18.37 -7.67
C GLN A 53 23.22 -17.18 -8.56
N LEU A 54 22.99 -15.99 -7.96
CA LEU A 54 22.72 -14.74 -8.70
C LEU A 54 23.85 -14.36 -9.63
N LEU A 55 25.11 -14.48 -9.17
CA LEU A 55 26.31 -14.16 -9.97
C LEU A 55 26.55 -15.19 -11.07
N ALA A 56 26.21 -16.46 -10.85
CA ALA A 56 26.37 -17.56 -11.81
C ALA A 56 25.22 -17.64 -12.84
N ALA A 57 24.07 -17.04 -12.57
CA ALA A 57 22.88 -17.12 -13.40
C ALA A 57 23.08 -16.47 -14.77
N GLN A 58 23.32 -17.29 -15.79
CA GLN A 58 23.52 -16.84 -17.17
C GLN A 58 22.18 -16.47 -17.84
N GLN A 59 21.12 -17.20 -17.53
CA GLN A 59 19.78 -16.92 -18.04
C GLN A 59 19.12 -15.79 -17.26
N GLN A 60 18.53 -14.83 -17.98
CA GLN A 60 17.86 -13.69 -17.36
C GLN A 60 16.70 -14.13 -16.46
N ASN A 61 15.90 -15.08 -16.91
CA ASN A 61 14.72 -15.52 -16.17
C ASN A 61 15.08 -16.14 -14.82
N ASP A 62 16.10 -16.99 -14.76
CA ASP A 62 16.56 -17.62 -13.51
C ASP A 62 17.09 -16.57 -12.53
N ARG A 63 17.89 -15.63 -13.03
CA ARG A 63 18.39 -14.52 -12.24
C ARG A 63 17.26 -13.65 -11.68
N VAL A 64 16.30 -13.28 -12.50
CA VAL A 64 15.17 -12.43 -12.08
C VAL A 64 14.34 -13.16 -11.03
N ARG A 65 14.06 -14.46 -11.20
CA ARG A 65 13.30 -15.23 -10.23
C ARG A 65 13.98 -15.28 -8.86
N GLU A 66 15.25 -15.64 -8.81
CA GLU A 66 16.03 -15.68 -7.57
C GLU A 66 16.14 -14.30 -6.93
N LEU A 67 16.37 -13.26 -7.73
CA LEU A 67 16.46 -11.88 -7.27
C LEU A 67 15.17 -11.38 -6.61
N LEU A 68 14.02 -11.70 -7.20
CA LEU A 68 12.71 -11.27 -6.69
C LEU A 68 12.36 -12.01 -5.39
N GLU A 69 12.62 -13.31 -5.31
CA GLU A 69 12.42 -14.07 -4.08
C GLU A 69 13.34 -13.56 -2.95
N LEU A 70 14.64 -13.38 -3.24
CA LEU A 70 15.60 -12.86 -2.27
C LEU A 70 15.18 -11.47 -1.76
N SER A 71 14.83 -10.55 -2.65
CA SER A 71 14.38 -9.21 -2.23
C SER A 71 13.11 -9.23 -1.40
N THR A 72 12.19 -10.18 -1.65
CA THR A 72 11.00 -10.40 -0.82
C THR A 72 11.40 -10.85 0.59
N ILE A 73 12.36 -11.77 0.71
CA ILE A 73 12.89 -12.22 2.02
C ILE A 73 13.48 -11.04 2.79
N TYR A 74 14.25 -10.16 2.15
CA TYR A 74 14.78 -8.95 2.80
C TYR A 74 13.67 -8.05 3.35
N GLY A 75 12.65 -7.76 2.54
CA GLY A 75 11.50 -6.98 3.00
C GLY A 75 10.79 -7.61 4.19
N LEU A 76 10.56 -8.93 4.16
CA LEU A 76 9.96 -9.66 5.27
C LEU A 76 10.82 -9.58 6.54
N ARG A 77 12.13 -9.86 6.43
CA ARG A 77 13.04 -9.83 7.60
C ARG A 77 13.15 -8.44 8.20
N LEU A 78 13.17 -7.38 7.36
CA LEU A 78 13.19 -6.00 7.84
C LEU A 78 11.93 -5.70 8.66
N PHE A 79 10.77 -6.04 8.17
CA PHE A 79 9.51 -5.82 8.88
C PHE A 79 9.41 -6.66 10.16
N GLU A 80 9.74 -7.93 10.08
CA GLU A 80 9.71 -8.85 11.24
C GLU A 80 10.67 -8.44 12.35
N GLN A 81 11.85 -7.90 12.00
CA GLN A 81 12.84 -7.43 12.97
C GLN A 81 12.32 -6.24 13.80
N THR A 82 11.41 -5.44 13.26
CA THR A 82 10.81 -4.32 14.00
C THR A 82 9.76 -4.76 15.02
N GLY A 83 9.26 -5.99 14.95
CA GLY A 83 8.22 -6.51 15.83
C GLY A 83 6.79 -6.21 15.38
N LEU A 84 6.56 -5.94 14.08
CA LEU A 84 5.21 -5.78 13.52
C LEU A 84 4.34 -7.02 13.77
N ASP A 85 3.07 -6.80 14.04
CA ASP A 85 2.07 -7.87 14.19
C ASP A 85 1.58 -8.39 12.84
N ASN A 86 1.52 -7.52 11.84
CA ASN A 86 1.14 -7.88 10.48
C ASN A 86 2.07 -7.19 9.47
N VAL A 87 2.66 -7.98 8.61
CA VAL A 87 3.54 -7.52 7.53
C VAL A 87 2.82 -7.59 6.18
N GLY A 88 3.26 -6.79 5.23
CA GLY A 88 2.80 -6.89 3.86
C GLY A 88 3.56 -7.95 3.07
N VAL A 89 3.42 -7.92 1.78
CA VAL A 89 4.04 -8.90 0.86
C VAL A 89 5.52 -8.60 0.60
N GLY A 90 6.34 -8.65 1.65
CA GLY A 90 7.78 -8.44 1.54
C GLY A 90 8.14 -7.04 1.02
N GLY A 91 7.36 -6.01 1.40
CA GLY A 91 7.57 -4.65 0.95
C GLY A 91 7.34 -4.47 -0.55
N GLU A 92 6.51 -5.31 -1.16
CA GLU A 92 6.21 -5.28 -2.60
C GLU A 92 7.47 -5.33 -3.48
N GLN A 93 8.46 -6.10 -3.05
CA GLN A 93 9.75 -6.15 -3.72
C GLN A 93 9.70 -6.82 -5.10
N GLN A 94 8.65 -7.59 -5.41
CA GLN A 94 8.46 -8.18 -6.74
C GLN A 94 7.84 -7.20 -7.75
N ARG A 95 7.27 -6.10 -7.31
CA ARG A 95 6.56 -5.12 -8.14
C ARG A 95 7.50 -4.02 -8.64
N VAL A 96 7.18 -3.46 -9.79
CA VAL A 96 7.81 -2.23 -10.28
C VAL A 96 7.24 -1.03 -9.53
N GLU A 97 5.92 -0.89 -9.60
CA GLU A 97 5.12 0.12 -8.95
C GLU A 97 3.67 -0.41 -8.88
N MET A 98 2.85 0.03 -7.93
CA MET A 98 1.54 -0.54 -7.65
C MET A 98 0.60 -0.58 -8.86
N TYR A 99 0.50 0.51 -9.62
CA TYR A 99 -0.34 0.61 -10.79
C TYR A 99 0.23 -0.15 -11.99
N GLU A 100 1.51 0.09 -12.34
CA GLU A 100 2.14 -0.55 -13.50
C GLU A 100 2.21 -2.06 -13.38
N HIS A 101 2.35 -2.58 -12.17
CA HIS A 101 2.38 -4.01 -11.92
C HIS A 101 1.12 -4.69 -12.44
N VAL A 102 -0.05 -4.10 -12.14
CA VAL A 102 -1.33 -4.59 -12.65
C VAL A 102 -1.43 -4.41 -14.16
N ILE A 103 -1.20 -3.19 -14.65
CA ILE A 103 -1.37 -2.85 -16.07
C ILE A 103 -0.56 -3.75 -17.00
N ARG A 104 0.66 -4.13 -16.62
CA ARG A 104 1.50 -5.05 -17.39
C ARG A 104 0.93 -6.46 -17.48
N GLY A 105 0.15 -6.88 -16.49
CA GLY A 105 -0.57 -8.15 -16.44
C GLY A 105 -1.93 -8.15 -17.17
N VAL A 106 -2.34 -7.01 -17.76
CA VAL A 106 -3.64 -6.85 -18.41
C VAL A 106 -3.48 -6.73 -19.93
N GLU A 107 -4.19 -7.57 -20.68
CA GLU A 107 -4.35 -7.43 -22.11
C GLU A 107 -5.37 -6.33 -22.44
N GLY A 108 -5.19 -5.68 -23.59
CA GLY A 108 -6.01 -4.51 -23.97
C GLY A 108 -5.50 -3.19 -23.44
N MET A 109 -4.52 -3.19 -22.52
CA MET A 109 -3.88 -1.98 -22.00
C MET A 109 -2.53 -1.74 -22.67
N ARG A 110 -2.26 -0.47 -23.05
CA ARG A 110 -0.95 -0.04 -23.56
C ARG A 110 -0.39 1.08 -22.69
N VAL A 111 0.84 0.87 -22.22
CA VAL A 111 1.59 1.89 -21.49
C VAL A 111 2.01 3.01 -22.43
N LEU A 112 1.74 4.25 -22.06
CA LEU A 112 2.02 5.45 -22.85
C LEU A 112 3.32 6.11 -22.44
N GLY A 113 3.42 6.51 -21.19
CA GLY A 113 4.56 7.24 -20.66
C GLY A 113 4.35 7.64 -19.21
N HIS A 114 5.36 8.25 -18.61
CA HIS A 114 5.37 8.57 -17.20
C HIS A 114 4.54 9.81 -16.85
N VAL A 115 3.91 9.75 -15.71
CA VAL A 115 3.33 10.91 -15.01
C VAL A 115 4.38 11.45 -14.05
N GLN A 116 4.56 12.76 -14.08
CA GLN A 116 5.39 13.46 -13.11
C GLN A 116 4.51 13.87 -11.92
N SER A 117 4.95 13.51 -10.73
CA SER A 117 4.33 13.90 -9.48
C SER A 117 5.44 14.21 -8.48
N PHE A 118 5.29 15.29 -7.70
CA PHE A 118 6.30 15.73 -6.73
C PHE A 118 7.73 15.84 -7.33
N ASP A 119 7.83 16.46 -8.53
CA ASP A 119 9.08 16.68 -9.27
C ASP A 119 9.83 15.41 -9.72
N TYR A 120 9.20 14.24 -9.67
CA TYR A 120 9.78 13.01 -10.22
C TYR A 120 8.75 12.12 -10.92
N LYS A 121 9.26 11.15 -11.67
CA LYS A 121 8.45 10.15 -12.35
C LYS A 121 7.82 9.21 -11.33
N TYR A 122 6.49 9.21 -11.24
CA TYR A 122 5.78 8.41 -10.25
C TYR A 122 5.36 7.05 -10.81
N PHE A 123 4.57 7.04 -11.89
CA PHE A 123 4.15 5.82 -12.60
C PHE A 123 4.04 6.07 -14.10
N ASN A 124 3.95 5.00 -14.90
CA ASN A 124 3.66 5.12 -16.33
C ASN A 124 2.17 4.96 -16.58
N LYS A 125 1.52 6.01 -17.07
CA LYS A 125 0.10 6.01 -17.42
C LYS A 125 -0.18 5.13 -18.64
N ALA A 126 -1.33 4.47 -18.67
CA ALA A 126 -1.74 3.60 -19.76
C ALA A 126 -3.08 4.02 -20.36
N VAL A 127 -3.41 3.41 -21.50
CA VAL A 127 -4.69 3.55 -22.19
C VAL A 127 -5.29 2.18 -22.50
N ALA A 128 -6.61 2.03 -22.32
CA ALA A 128 -7.34 0.88 -22.82
C ALA A 128 -7.55 1.02 -24.32
N GLU A 129 -6.93 0.17 -25.13
CA GLU A 129 -7.07 0.16 -26.60
C GLU A 129 -8.12 -0.85 -27.09
N SER A 130 -8.39 -1.87 -26.29
CA SER A 130 -9.45 -2.86 -26.55
C SER A 130 -10.11 -3.26 -25.23
N LYS A 131 -11.10 -4.16 -25.27
CA LYS A 131 -11.65 -4.77 -24.06
C LYS A 131 -10.55 -5.44 -23.26
N ILE A 132 -10.53 -5.18 -21.96
CA ILE A 132 -9.45 -5.64 -21.09
C ILE A 132 -9.75 -7.03 -20.50
N HIS A 133 -8.68 -7.80 -20.25
CA HIS A 133 -8.73 -9.01 -19.45
C HIS A 133 -7.34 -9.36 -18.90
N ARG A 134 -7.33 -10.14 -17.84
CA ARG A 134 -6.10 -10.59 -17.19
C ARG A 134 -5.35 -11.59 -18.07
N LYS A 135 -4.05 -11.37 -18.30
CA LYS A 135 -3.18 -12.30 -19.06
C LYS A 135 -2.79 -13.54 -18.25
N HIS A 136 -2.45 -13.34 -17.00
CA HIS A 136 -1.95 -14.35 -16.06
C HIS A 136 -2.15 -13.87 -14.62
N PRO A 137 -2.02 -14.72 -13.60
CA PRO A 137 -2.01 -14.31 -12.20
C PRO A 137 -0.92 -13.26 -11.96
N ILE A 138 -1.31 -12.12 -11.36
CA ILE A 138 -0.44 -10.95 -11.20
C ILE A 138 0.27 -10.98 -9.84
N TYR A 139 -0.47 -11.31 -8.77
CA TYR A 139 0.02 -11.28 -7.39
C TYR A 139 0.33 -12.66 -6.81
N LEU A 140 -0.12 -13.73 -7.46
CA LEU A 140 -0.08 -15.09 -6.88
C LEU A 140 1.34 -15.55 -6.55
N GLN A 141 2.33 -15.30 -7.43
CA GLN A 141 3.69 -15.75 -7.18
C GLN A 141 4.33 -15.01 -6.00
N GLU A 142 4.12 -13.71 -5.90
CA GLU A 142 4.57 -12.90 -4.76
C GLU A 142 3.95 -13.41 -3.46
N PHE A 143 2.64 -13.70 -3.46
CA PHE A 143 1.94 -14.27 -2.32
C PHE A 143 2.51 -15.63 -1.90
N LEU A 144 2.79 -16.51 -2.83
CA LEU A 144 3.37 -17.85 -2.54
C LEU A 144 4.78 -17.74 -1.94
N ASP A 145 5.60 -16.80 -2.42
CA ASP A 145 6.93 -16.54 -1.87
C ASP A 145 6.84 -15.99 -0.45
N VAL A 146 5.90 -15.08 -0.19
CA VAL A 146 5.65 -14.58 1.16
C VAL A 146 5.15 -15.69 2.07
N LYS A 147 4.17 -16.47 1.63
CA LYS A 147 3.61 -17.60 2.39
C LYS A 147 4.68 -18.63 2.77
N LYS A 148 5.66 -18.86 1.89
CA LYS A 148 6.81 -19.74 2.14
C LYS A 148 7.78 -19.18 3.18
N ASN A 149 8.00 -17.85 3.18
CA ASN A 149 9.12 -17.23 3.87
C ASN A 149 8.73 -16.39 5.10
N ALA A 150 7.47 -15.95 5.25
CA ALA A 150 7.01 -15.15 6.37
C ALA A 150 6.96 -15.97 7.67
N LYS A 151 7.38 -15.34 8.79
CA LYS A 151 7.37 -15.95 10.13
C LYS A 151 6.09 -15.64 10.91
N GLY A 152 5.33 -14.62 10.51
CA GLY A 152 4.15 -14.14 11.21
C GLY A 152 2.97 -13.92 10.26
N GLN A 153 1.99 -13.16 10.74
CA GLN A 153 0.83 -12.77 9.95
C GLN A 153 1.22 -11.81 8.84
N PHE A 154 0.57 -11.95 7.70
CA PHE A 154 0.76 -11.04 6.56
C PHE A 154 -0.56 -10.80 5.83
N LYS A 155 -0.64 -9.67 5.15
CA LYS A 155 -1.73 -9.27 4.25
C LYS A 155 -1.21 -9.08 2.85
N VAL A 156 -2.12 -9.07 1.88
CA VAL A 156 -1.80 -8.84 0.47
C VAL A 156 -2.37 -7.50 0.04
N PRO A 157 -1.59 -6.43 -0.09
CA PRO A 157 -2.06 -5.21 -0.73
C PRO A 157 -2.20 -5.42 -2.24
N ILE A 158 -3.34 -5.01 -2.79
CA ILE A 158 -3.62 -5.00 -4.24
C ILE A 158 -4.14 -3.62 -4.64
N THR A 159 -3.88 -3.20 -5.87
CA THR A 159 -4.40 -1.92 -6.38
C THR A 159 -5.88 -2.06 -6.69
N GLY A 160 -6.68 -1.13 -6.18
CA GLY A 160 -8.12 -1.13 -6.36
C GLY A 160 -8.56 -0.70 -7.76
N ALA A 161 -9.74 -1.17 -8.15
CA ALA A 161 -10.25 -0.99 -9.51
C ALA A 161 -10.52 0.49 -9.83
N TYR A 162 -10.98 1.29 -8.86
CA TYR A 162 -11.22 2.71 -9.08
C TYR A 162 -9.90 3.45 -9.39
N THR A 163 -8.84 3.21 -8.62
CA THR A 163 -7.52 3.77 -8.89
C THR A 163 -6.98 3.36 -10.26
N LEU A 164 -7.16 2.09 -10.65
CA LEU A 164 -6.71 1.61 -11.95
C LEU A 164 -7.37 2.34 -13.12
N ILE A 165 -8.68 2.58 -13.05
CA ILE A 165 -9.37 3.30 -14.13
C ILE A 165 -9.08 4.79 -14.11
N ASP A 166 -8.97 5.40 -12.93
CA ASP A 166 -8.74 6.83 -12.78
C ASP A 166 -7.33 7.23 -13.27
N TRP A 167 -6.34 6.39 -13.01
CA TRP A 167 -4.98 6.59 -13.49
C TRP A 167 -4.75 6.13 -14.93
N SER A 168 -5.77 5.63 -15.62
CA SER A 168 -5.73 5.20 -17.01
C SER A 168 -6.57 6.11 -17.93
N PHE A 169 -6.29 6.05 -19.23
CA PHE A 169 -7.21 6.58 -20.23
C PHE A 169 -8.16 5.49 -20.70
N SER A 170 -9.45 5.83 -20.78
CA SER A 170 -10.52 4.90 -21.13
C SER A 170 -10.73 4.70 -22.65
N GLY A 171 -9.72 4.90 -23.48
CA GLY A 171 -9.77 4.95 -24.95
C GLY A 171 -10.85 4.08 -25.61
N HIS A 172 -10.76 2.76 -25.48
CA HIS A 172 -11.75 1.81 -26.03
C HIS A 172 -13.17 2.06 -25.52
N TYR A 173 -13.32 2.36 -24.26
CA TYR A 173 -14.63 2.55 -23.60
C TYR A 173 -15.28 3.91 -23.91
N SER A 174 -14.55 4.84 -24.53
CA SER A 174 -15.03 6.20 -24.83
C SER A 174 -15.85 6.29 -26.11
N GLY A 175 -15.89 5.23 -26.93
CA GLY A 175 -16.54 5.24 -28.24
C GLY A 175 -18.03 4.92 -28.24
N GLY A 176 -18.76 5.41 -29.27
CA GLY A 176 -20.06 4.88 -29.65
C GLY A 176 -21.30 5.33 -28.86
N ARG A 177 -21.19 6.23 -27.89
CA ARG A 177 -22.31 6.66 -27.04
C ARG A 177 -23.00 7.90 -27.62
N THR A 178 -23.93 7.70 -28.54
CA THR A 178 -24.75 8.77 -29.12
C THR A 178 -26.02 9.00 -28.30
N GLY A 179 -26.55 10.22 -28.33
CA GLY A 179 -27.82 10.56 -27.69
C GLY A 179 -27.76 10.91 -26.19
N LEU A 180 -26.60 10.84 -25.55
CA LEU A 180 -26.40 11.23 -24.15
C LEU A 180 -25.67 12.57 -24.04
N SER A 181 -25.90 13.30 -22.93
CA SER A 181 -25.03 14.44 -22.56
C SER A 181 -23.59 13.99 -22.33
N LEU A 182 -22.61 14.86 -22.57
CA LEU A 182 -21.19 14.56 -22.36
C LEU A 182 -20.90 14.09 -20.94
N LYS A 183 -21.55 14.67 -19.93
CA LYS A 183 -21.42 14.27 -18.53
C LYS A 183 -21.86 12.81 -18.34
N LYS A 184 -23.01 12.44 -18.89
CA LYS A 184 -23.57 11.09 -18.78
C LYS A 184 -22.72 10.07 -19.53
N GLN A 185 -22.23 10.44 -20.72
CA GLN A 185 -21.29 9.59 -21.47
C GLN A 185 -20.02 9.28 -20.68
N LYS A 186 -19.42 10.30 -20.04
CA LYS A 186 -18.23 10.10 -19.18
C LYS A 186 -18.49 9.16 -18.01
N GLN A 187 -19.63 9.31 -17.33
CA GLN A 187 -20.00 8.47 -16.20
C GLN A 187 -20.19 7.01 -16.61
N GLU A 188 -20.93 6.77 -17.69
CA GLU A 188 -21.15 5.41 -18.20
C GLU A 188 -19.86 4.77 -18.72
N THR A 189 -19.00 5.53 -19.39
CA THR A 189 -17.67 5.09 -19.81
C THR A 189 -16.83 4.66 -18.62
N LYS A 190 -16.77 5.49 -17.58
CA LYS A 190 -15.99 5.23 -16.38
C LYS A 190 -16.52 4.00 -15.65
N ARG A 191 -17.86 3.85 -15.57
CA ARG A 191 -18.52 2.70 -14.96
C ARG A 191 -18.26 1.39 -15.71
N GLU A 192 -18.38 1.37 -17.03
CA GLU A 192 -18.12 0.17 -17.83
C GLU A 192 -16.65 -0.27 -17.70
N PHE A 193 -15.72 0.69 -17.77
CA PHE A 193 -14.31 0.42 -17.60
C PHE A 193 -13.97 -0.10 -16.20
N LEU A 194 -14.60 0.45 -15.14
CA LEU A 194 -14.49 -0.02 -13.78
C LEU A 194 -14.95 -1.48 -13.64
N LEU A 195 -16.16 -1.78 -14.12
CA LEU A 195 -16.73 -3.11 -13.97
C LEU A 195 -15.94 -4.16 -14.77
N ASP A 196 -15.40 -3.80 -15.93
CA ASP A 196 -14.50 -4.70 -16.66
C ASP A 196 -13.19 -4.95 -15.88
N PHE A 197 -12.59 -3.93 -15.23
CA PHE A 197 -11.44 -4.18 -14.35
C PHE A 197 -11.82 -5.10 -13.18
N VAL A 198 -12.95 -4.86 -12.54
CA VAL A 198 -13.43 -5.70 -11.46
C VAL A 198 -13.58 -7.15 -11.91
N GLU A 199 -14.38 -7.41 -12.95
CA GLU A 199 -14.77 -8.75 -13.35
C GLU A 199 -13.65 -9.51 -14.09
N GLN A 200 -12.89 -8.82 -14.96
CA GLN A 200 -11.91 -9.46 -15.83
C GLN A 200 -10.50 -9.53 -15.23
N VAL A 201 -10.21 -8.72 -14.20
CA VAL A 201 -8.87 -8.63 -13.63
C VAL A 201 -8.86 -8.86 -12.13
N ILE A 202 -9.53 -8.00 -11.34
CA ILE A 202 -9.36 -7.99 -9.88
C ILE A 202 -10.03 -9.20 -9.20
N ARG A 203 -11.24 -9.55 -9.58
CA ARG A 203 -11.92 -10.72 -9.00
C ARG A 203 -11.21 -12.04 -9.31
N PRO A 204 -10.69 -12.30 -10.54
CA PRO A 204 -9.82 -13.44 -10.78
C PRO A 204 -8.55 -13.45 -9.91
N GLU A 205 -7.91 -12.29 -9.66
CA GLU A 205 -6.76 -12.22 -8.76
C GLU A 205 -7.13 -12.58 -7.32
N ILE A 206 -8.22 -11.98 -6.80
CA ILE A 206 -8.69 -12.28 -5.44
C ILE A 206 -9.02 -13.76 -5.30
N ARG A 207 -9.63 -14.38 -6.31
CA ARG A 207 -9.94 -15.81 -6.29
C ARG A 207 -8.68 -16.65 -6.16
N ASP A 208 -7.68 -16.40 -7.01
CA ASP A 208 -6.41 -17.14 -6.97
C ASP A 208 -5.71 -16.97 -5.62
N LEU A 209 -5.71 -15.75 -5.06
CA LEU A 209 -5.13 -15.47 -3.75
C LEU A 209 -5.88 -16.19 -2.61
N VAL A 210 -7.22 -16.15 -2.61
CA VAL A 210 -8.06 -16.82 -1.60
C VAL A 210 -7.91 -18.34 -1.70
N ASP A 211 -7.92 -18.89 -2.90
CA ASP A 211 -7.72 -20.33 -3.16
C ASP A 211 -6.31 -20.78 -2.73
N ALA A 212 -5.31 -19.92 -2.89
CA ALA A 212 -3.96 -20.15 -2.38
C ALA A 212 -3.83 -19.96 -0.86
N GLY A 213 -4.88 -19.45 -0.19
CA GLY A 213 -5.00 -19.34 1.26
C GLY A 213 -4.76 -17.95 1.85
N ALA A 214 -4.91 -16.90 1.06
CA ALA A 214 -4.89 -15.53 1.58
C ALA A 214 -6.03 -15.31 2.60
N LYS A 215 -5.71 -14.68 3.73
CA LYS A 215 -6.66 -14.43 4.84
C LYS A 215 -7.02 -12.97 4.98
N TRP A 216 -6.19 -12.07 4.49
CA TRP A 216 -6.39 -10.63 4.52
C TRP A 216 -5.88 -9.99 3.22
N ILE A 217 -6.77 -9.32 2.50
CA ILE A 217 -6.46 -8.55 1.30
C ILE A 217 -6.74 -7.09 1.61
N GLN A 218 -5.72 -6.24 1.41
CA GLN A 218 -5.83 -4.80 1.46
C GLN A 218 -6.03 -4.30 0.03
N ILE A 219 -7.03 -3.45 -0.19
CA ILE A 219 -7.29 -2.81 -1.48
C ILE A 219 -6.85 -1.36 -1.37
N ASP A 220 -5.91 -0.95 -2.22
CA ASP A 220 -5.32 0.39 -2.19
C ASP A 220 -6.05 1.29 -3.20
N GLU A 221 -6.74 2.33 -2.70
CA GLU A 221 -7.56 3.26 -3.50
C GLU A 221 -7.16 4.73 -3.31
N PRO A 222 -5.88 5.10 -3.54
CA PRO A 222 -5.42 6.49 -3.34
C PRO A 222 -6.11 7.51 -4.25
N ALA A 223 -6.68 7.11 -5.40
CA ALA A 223 -7.33 8.03 -6.32
C ALA A 223 -8.64 8.61 -5.77
N ILE A 224 -9.28 7.95 -4.80
CA ILE A 224 -10.61 8.39 -4.34
C ILE A 224 -10.58 9.70 -3.57
N THR A 225 -9.49 10.01 -2.89
CA THR A 225 -9.32 11.28 -2.17
C THR A 225 -8.98 12.45 -3.07
N THR A 226 -8.53 12.18 -4.30
CA THR A 226 -8.24 13.22 -5.31
C THR A 226 -9.46 13.59 -6.13
N HIS A 227 -10.51 12.77 -6.12
CA HIS A 227 -11.77 12.97 -6.84
C HIS A 227 -12.98 12.70 -5.94
N PRO A 228 -13.23 13.57 -4.93
CA PRO A 228 -14.28 13.35 -3.94
C PRO A 228 -15.69 13.73 -4.40
N GLU A 229 -15.95 13.80 -5.71
CA GLU A 229 -17.26 14.12 -6.26
C GLU A 229 -18.25 12.98 -5.97
N PRO A 230 -19.52 13.28 -5.66
CA PRO A 230 -20.51 12.25 -5.33
C PRO A 230 -20.62 11.13 -6.38
N ALA A 231 -20.51 11.45 -7.67
CA ALA A 231 -20.60 10.45 -8.73
C ALA A 231 -19.40 9.49 -8.74
N ASP A 232 -18.22 9.96 -8.37
CA ASP A 232 -17.01 9.15 -8.26
C ASP A 232 -17.04 8.30 -6.99
N MET A 233 -17.57 8.85 -5.90
CA MET A 233 -17.78 8.09 -4.65
C MET A 233 -18.80 6.96 -4.82
N GLU A 234 -19.92 7.20 -5.52
CA GLU A 234 -20.89 6.13 -5.84
C GLU A 234 -20.24 5.03 -6.70
N LEU A 235 -19.43 5.41 -7.65
CA LEU A 235 -18.71 4.49 -8.52
C LEU A 235 -17.67 3.67 -7.74
N PHE A 236 -16.95 4.30 -6.83
CA PHE A 236 -16.03 3.62 -5.90
C PHE A 236 -16.76 2.58 -5.05
N VAL A 237 -17.88 2.94 -4.43
CA VAL A 237 -18.69 1.99 -3.63
C VAL A 237 -19.18 0.83 -4.49
N GLU A 238 -19.68 1.08 -5.70
CA GLU A 238 -20.11 0.03 -6.62
C GLU A 238 -18.95 -0.92 -6.95
N GLY A 239 -17.80 -0.37 -7.36
CA GLY A 239 -16.61 -1.15 -7.71
C GLY A 239 -16.07 -1.96 -6.54
N TRP A 240 -16.03 -1.37 -5.34
CA TRP A 240 -15.63 -2.06 -4.12
C TRP A 240 -16.54 -3.25 -3.82
N ASN A 241 -17.87 -3.02 -3.74
CA ASN A 241 -18.84 -4.04 -3.37
C ASN A 241 -18.84 -5.20 -4.37
N GLU A 242 -18.77 -4.92 -5.66
CA GLU A 242 -18.60 -5.95 -6.69
C GLU A 242 -17.27 -6.70 -6.54
N THR A 243 -16.19 -6.01 -6.22
CA THR A 243 -14.87 -6.62 -6.01
C THR A 243 -14.89 -7.68 -4.91
N VAL A 244 -15.48 -7.38 -3.75
CA VAL A 244 -15.45 -8.25 -2.57
C VAL A 244 -16.59 -9.28 -2.51
N ARG A 245 -17.57 -9.14 -3.39
CA ARG A 245 -18.78 -9.97 -3.40
C ARG A 245 -18.48 -11.46 -3.53
N GLY A 246 -18.96 -12.25 -2.57
CA GLY A 246 -18.87 -13.72 -2.55
C GLY A 246 -17.56 -14.28 -2.00
N PHE A 247 -16.53 -13.50 -1.75
CA PHE A 247 -15.28 -14.00 -1.17
C PHE A 247 -15.35 -14.10 0.36
N ASN A 248 -14.74 -15.14 0.92
CA ASN A 248 -14.55 -15.30 2.36
C ASN A 248 -13.10 -14.97 2.76
N CYS A 249 -12.84 -13.67 2.92
CA CYS A 249 -11.55 -13.12 3.27
C CYS A 249 -11.76 -11.82 4.08
N LYS A 250 -10.82 -11.43 4.93
CA LYS A 250 -10.80 -10.10 5.54
C LYS A 250 -10.38 -9.10 4.45
N PHE A 251 -11.17 -8.04 4.29
CA PHE A 251 -10.84 -6.93 3.39
C PHE A 251 -10.61 -5.65 4.19
N SER A 252 -9.61 -4.88 3.75
CA SER A 252 -9.32 -3.55 4.25
C SER A 252 -9.10 -2.58 3.09
N ASP A 253 -9.47 -1.33 3.28
CA ASP A 253 -9.13 -0.23 2.38
C ASP A 253 -7.88 0.48 2.87
N HIS A 254 -6.98 0.84 1.96
CA HIS A 254 -5.94 1.82 2.22
C HIS A 254 -6.11 3.01 1.29
N THR A 255 -6.37 4.15 1.88
CA THR A 255 -6.50 5.42 1.19
C THR A 255 -5.58 6.45 1.84
N CYS A 256 -4.58 6.90 1.10
CA CYS A 256 -3.67 7.99 1.49
C CYS A 256 -3.95 9.26 0.68
N TYR A 257 -3.13 10.30 0.89
CA TYR A 257 -3.24 11.60 0.22
C TYR A 257 -4.63 12.27 0.35
N PRO A 258 -5.18 12.41 1.58
CA PRO A 258 -6.42 13.13 1.75
C PRO A 258 -6.24 14.56 1.23
N SER A 259 -7.26 15.05 0.49
CA SER A 259 -7.29 16.44 0.03
C SER A 259 -7.34 17.42 1.21
N GLU A 260 -7.37 18.73 0.94
CA GLU A 260 -7.53 19.76 1.99
C GLU A 260 -8.79 19.56 2.87
N ILE A 261 -9.84 18.96 2.31
CA ILE A 261 -11.06 18.61 3.05
C ILE A 261 -10.90 17.31 3.88
N GLY A 262 -9.73 16.69 3.87
CA GLY A 262 -9.44 15.47 4.61
C GLY A 262 -10.27 14.27 4.16
N TYR A 263 -10.64 13.42 5.12
CA TYR A 263 -11.46 12.23 4.89
C TYR A 263 -12.97 12.45 5.04
N LYS A 264 -13.41 13.72 5.14
CA LYS A 264 -14.82 14.04 5.40
C LYS A 264 -15.78 13.42 4.37
N VAL A 265 -15.39 13.37 3.10
CA VAL A 265 -16.22 12.75 2.05
C VAL A 265 -16.13 11.23 2.13
N LEU A 266 -14.95 10.65 2.19
CA LEU A 266 -14.78 9.19 2.32
C LEU A 266 -15.58 8.63 3.51
N ALA A 267 -15.58 9.34 4.64
CA ALA A 267 -16.30 8.94 5.84
C ALA A 267 -17.82 8.77 5.64
N GLN A 268 -18.43 9.50 4.72
CA GLN A 268 -19.86 9.37 4.39
C GLN A 268 -20.17 8.08 3.64
N TYR A 269 -19.21 7.55 2.91
CA TYR A 269 -19.38 6.36 2.06
C TYR A 269 -18.78 5.10 2.68
N ALA A 270 -17.84 5.21 3.59
CA ALA A 270 -17.16 4.08 4.23
C ALA A 270 -18.11 3.03 4.84
N PRO A 271 -19.23 3.40 5.51
CA PRO A 271 -20.20 2.42 6.03
C PRO A 271 -20.91 1.60 4.96
N ARG A 272 -20.82 2.00 3.69
CA ARG A 272 -21.47 1.33 2.54
C ARG A 272 -20.52 0.36 1.82
N LEU A 273 -19.26 0.28 2.25
CA LEU A 273 -18.27 -0.63 1.69
C LEU A 273 -18.46 -2.04 2.29
N ASP A 274 -19.06 -2.95 1.52
CA ASP A 274 -19.30 -4.31 1.95
C ASP A 274 -17.99 -4.98 2.42
N LYS A 275 -18.04 -5.66 3.57
CA LYS A 275 -16.89 -6.38 4.14
C LYS A 275 -15.64 -5.55 4.40
N CYS A 276 -15.68 -4.23 4.29
CA CYS A 276 -14.58 -3.36 4.66
C CYS A 276 -14.50 -3.27 6.19
N SER A 277 -13.75 -4.18 6.79
CA SER A 277 -13.64 -4.28 8.24
C SER A 277 -12.50 -3.45 8.84
N HIS A 278 -11.68 -2.82 8.00
CA HIS A 278 -10.50 -2.06 8.43
C HIS A 278 -10.17 -0.98 7.40
N LEU A 279 -9.97 0.25 7.87
CA LEU A 279 -9.50 1.39 7.08
C LEU A 279 -8.10 1.78 7.51
N ALA A 280 -7.11 1.68 6.63
CA ALA A 280 -5.76 2.16 6.87
C ALA A 280 -5.58 3.55 6.24
N LEU A 281 -5.45 4.58 7.08
CA LEU A 281 -5.54 5.97 6.68
C LEU A 281 -4.33 6.79 7.12
N GLU A 282 -4.08 7.90 6.43
CA GLU A 282 -2.99 8.85 6.66
C GLU A 282 -3.42 9.95 7.62
N PHE A 283 -2.68 10.14 8.71
CA PHE A 283 -2.95 11.18 9.71
C PHE A 283 -1.70 11.93 10.16
N ALA A 284 -0.57 11.26 10.32
CA ALA A 284 0.65 11.85 10.88
C ALA A 284 1.21 12.99 10.03
N ASN A 285 1.06 12.93 8.70
CA ASN A 285 1.47 14.00 7.78
C ASN A 285 0.74 15.33 8.03
N ARG A 286 -0.42 15.29 8.65
CA ARG A 286 -1.29 16.43 8.92
C ARG A 286 -1.33 16.80 10.40
N ASP A 287 -0.52 16.12 11.22
CA ASP A 287 -0.48 16.26 12.68
C ASP A 287 0.78 16.95 13.17
N GLY A 288 0.68 17.59 14.34
CA GLY A 288 1.82 18.21 15.01
C GLY A 288 2.78 17.17 15.62
N THR A 289 3.99 17.65 15.97
CA THR A 289 5.04 16.83 16.60
C THR A 289 5.14 17.03 18.11
N SER A 290 4.35 17.92 18.70
CA SER A 290 4.29 18.13 20.14
C SER A 290 3.55 17.01 20.85
N LEU A 291 3.95 16.68 22.09
CA LEU A 291 3.27 15.68 22.91
C LEU A 291 1.94 16.21 23.46
N GLY A 292 0.96 15.33 23.59
CA GLY A 292 -0.37 15.63 24.12
C GLY A 292 -1.46 14.73 23.54
N VAL A 293 -2.51 14.46 24.31
CA VAL A 293 -3.62 13.55 23.96
C VAL A 293 -4.95 14.34 23.92
N ASP A 294 -4.94 15.47 23.25
CA ASP A 294 -6.12 16.34 23.07
C ASP A 294 -6.21 16.88 21.64
N ALA A 295 -7.36 17.45 21.30
CA ALA A 295 -7.65 17.94 19.96
C ALA A 295 -6.70 19.05 19.46
N LYS A 296 -6.10 19.82 20.38
CA LYS A 296 -5.17 20.90 20.02
C LYS A 296 -3.83 20.34 19.56
N HIS A 297 -3.37 19.24 20.16
CA HIS A 297 -2.11 18.58 19.82
C HIS A 297 -2.26 17.59 18.68
N ARG A 298 -3.47 17.04 18.45
CA ARG A 298 -3.78 15.96 17.51
C ARG A 298 -4.74 16.39 16.41
N GLU A 299 -4.50 17.54 15.80
CA GLU A 299 -5.39 18.09 14.75
C GLU A 299 -5.54 17.16 13.54
N GLY A 300 -4.49 16.46 13.16
CA GLY A 300 -4.50 15.51 12.05
C GLY A 300 -5.49 14.37 12.22
N TYR A 301 -5.83 13.99 13.46
CA TYR A 301 -6.70 12.85 13.78
C TYR A 301 -8.18 13.20 13.94
N ARG A 302 -8.56 14.47 13.79
CA ARG A 302 -9.97 14.90 13.90
C ARG A 302 -10.89 14.24 12.89
N ASP A 303 -10.37 13.88 11.73
CA ASP A 303 -11.16 13.25 10.68
C ASP A 303 -11.76 11.89 11.11
N LEU A 304 -11.22 11.23 12.13
CA LEU A 304 -11.81 10.02 12.73
C LEU A 304 -13.24 10.27 13.23
N GLU A 305 -13.54 11.48 13.73
CA GLU A 305 -14.88 11.88 14.18
C GLU A 305 -15.92 11.74 13.07
N TYR A 306 -15.56 12.05 11.82
CA TYR A 306 -16.47 11.94 10.68
C TYR A 306 -16.88 10.48 10.40
N PHE A 307 -15.97 9.54 10.53
CA PHE A 307 -16.27 8.12 10.34
C PHE A 307 -17.25 7.61 11.39
N ILE A 308 -17.02 7.98 12.66
CA ILE A 308 -17.89 7.59 13.77
C ILE A 308 -19.27 8.23 13.62
N GLN A 309 -19.34 9.53 13.29
CA GLN A 309 -20.60 10.25 13.05
C GLN A 309 -21.42 9.67 11.91
N ASN A 310 -20.78 9.10 10.88
CA ASN A 310 -21.44 8.43 9.75
C ASN A 310 -21.69 6.95 9.99
N GLY A 311 -21.33 6.38 11.15
CA GLY A 311 -21.68 5.02 11.54
C GLY A 311 -20.73 3.92 11.02
N TYR A 312 -19.47 4.27 10.64
CA TYR A 312 -18.48 3.23 10.36
C TYR A 312 -18.08 2.54 11.68
N ASP A 313 -18.20 1.22 11.71
CA ASP A 313 -18.01 0.39 12.92
C ASP A 313 -16.78 -0.54 12.84
N GLY A 314 -15.98 -0.43 11.79
CA GLY A 314 -14.77 -1.24 11.60
C GLY A 314 -13.56 -0.77 12.41
N GLU A 315 -12.42 -1.42 12.15
CA GLU A 315 -11.11 -1.07 12.69
C GLU A 315 -10.49 0.10 11.92
N PHE A 316 -9.63 0.86 12.59
CA PHE A 316 -8.83 1.93 11.98
C PHE A 316 -7.33 1.63 12.11
N GLY A 317 -6.65 1.47 10.98
CA GLY A 317 -5.21 1.59 10.88
C GLY A 317 -4.85 3.07 10.79
N VAL A 318 -4.42 3.65 11.91
CA VAL A 318 -4.10 5.08 11.93
C VAL A 318 -2.63 5.31 11.61
N GLY A 319 -2.35 6.15 10.62
CA GLY A 319 -1.01 6.63 10.32
C GLY A 319 -0.40 7.30 11.54
N ALA A 320 0.56 6.64 12.18
CA ALA A 320 1.17 7.11 13.42
C ALA A 320 2.58 7.67 13.20
N VAL A 321 3.18 7.42 12.03
CA VAL A 321 4.46 7.97 11.58
C VAL A 321 4.34 8.53 10.18
N HIS A 322 4.97 9.67 9.99
CA HIS A 322 5.01 10.46 8.78
C HIS A 322 5.81 9.76 7.67
N VAL A 323 5.31 9.76 6.45
CA VAL A 323 5.97 9.14 5.30
C VAL A 323 6.24 10.14 4.19
N HIS A 324 5.31 11.04 3.92
CA HIS A 324 5.40 12.03 2.88
C HIS A 324 5.98 13.35 3.42
N ASP A 325 7.30 13.46 3.44
CA ASP A 325 7.96 14.73 3.69
C ASP A 325 8.25 15.41 2.35
N PHE A 326 7.43 16.38 1.99
CA PHE A 326 7.54 17.13 0.74
C PHE A 326 8.63 18.22 0.77
N SER A 327 9.21 18.51 1.93
CA SER A 327 10.21 19.56 2.10
C SER A 327 11.62 19.14 1.65
N GLY A 328 11.73 18.33 0.62
CA GLY A 328 13.03 17.93 0.09
C GLY A 328 13.08 16.49 -0.41
N HIS A 329 12.14 16.14 -1.26
CA HIS A 329 12.10 14.82 -1.89
C HIS A 329 13.35 14.57 -2.74
N VAL A 330 14.01 13.46 -2.46
CA VAL A 330 15.03 12.91 -3.35
C VAL A 330 14.39 11.80 -4.17
N PRO A 331 14.63 11.77 -5.47
CA PRO A 331 14.18 10.66 -6.30
C PRO A 331 14.61 9.32 -5.70
N PRO A 332 13.75 8.30 -5.71
CA PRO A 332 13.98 6.99 -5.05
C PRO A 332 15.31 6.29 -5.41
N ASN A 333 16.03 6.75 -6.43
CA ASN A 333 17.24 6.14 -6.94
C ASN A 333 18.47 7.07 -6.88
N SER A 334 18.40 8.22 -6.20
CA SER A 334 19.49 9.21 -6.23
C SER A 334 20.59 8.93 -5.20
N GLY A 335 20.36 8.03 -4.24
CA GLY A 335 21.31 7.76 -3.14
C GLY A 335 21.56 8.94 -2.19
N LYS A 336 20.75 10.02 -2.30
CA LYS A 336 20.87 11.20 -1.43
C LYS A 336 19.64 11.29 -0.54
N GLU A 337 19.85 11.43 0.74
CA GLU A 337 18.79 11.85 1.66
C GLU A 337 18.52 13.35 1.48
N VAL A 338 17.30 13.72 1.19
CA VAL A 338 16.86 15.11 1.18
C VAL A 338 15.53 15.20 1.91
N GLY A 339 15.44 16.16 2.77
CA GLY A 339 14.31 16.43 3.63
C GLY A 339 14.58 16.04 5.07
N ARG A 340 13.93 16.75 5.97
CA ARG A 340 13.98 16.38 7.38
C ARG A 340 13.29 15.03 7.55
N ASN A 341 14.08 13.97 7.70
CA ASN A 341 13.55 12.70 8.21
C ASN A 341 13.08 12.95 9.65
N ILE A 342 11.82 13.31 9.81
CA ILE A 342 11.19 13.36 11.12
C ILE A 342 11.14 11.91 11.60
N LEU A 343 11.93 11.60 12.62
CA LEU A 343 11.80 10.36 13.36
C LEU A 343 10.93 10.65 14.57
N GLU A 344 9.72 10.16 14.54
CA GLU A 344 8.79 10.27 15.66
C GLU A 344 9.33 9.51 16.87
N SER A 345 9.24 10.13 18.06
CA SER A 345 9.51 9.39 19.29
C SER A 345 8.39 8.41 19.61
N PRO A 346 8.68 7.33 20.34
CA PRO A 346 7.65 6.40 20.82
C PRO A 346 6.54 7.09 21.62
N GLU A 347 6.86 8.16 22.37
CA GLU A 347 5.88 8.94 23.15
C GLU A 347 4.92 9.70 22.22
N LEU A 348 5.41 10.23 21.10
CA LEU A 348 4.56 10.90 20.10
C LEU A 348 3.60 9.90 19.44
N VAL A 349 4.11 8.73 19.08
CA VAL A 349 3.28 7.64 18.53
C VAL A 349 2.23 7.19 19.55
N ARG A 350 2.61 6.97 20.81
CA ARG A 350 1.68 6.68 21.93
C ARG A 350 0.55 7.70 21.99
N ASP A 351 0.87 8.99 22.02
CA ASP A 351 -0.10 10.06 22.17
C ASP A 351 -1.07 10.11 20.99
N ARG A 352 -0.58 9.85 19.78
CA ARG A 352 -1.40 9.70 18.56
C ARG A 352 -2.39 8.56 18.69
N LEU A 353 -1.94 7.37 19.12
CA LEU A 353 -2.78 6.20 19.29
C LEU A 353 -3.83 6.37 20.40
N LEU A 354 -3.43 6.92 21.55
CA LEU A 354 -4.35 7.19 22.65
C LEU A 354 -5.43 8.20 22.25
N TYR A 355 -5.08 9.23 21.51
CA TYR A 355 -6.07 10.18 21.01
C TYR A 355 -7.02 9.54 20.00
N ALA A 356 -6.51 8.76 19.06
CA ALA A 356 -7.34 8.02 18.13
C ALA A 356 -8.33 7.09 18.85
N ALA A 357 -7.85 6.36 19.87
CA ALA A 357 -8.70 5.50 20.70
C ALA A 357 -9.79 6.28 21.46
N LYS A 358 -9.43 7.47 21.96
CA LYS A 358 -10.37 8.38 22.62
C LYS A 358 -11.48 8.86 21.66
N VAL A 359 -11.14 9.19 20.42
CA VAL A 359 -12.10 9.65 19.41
C VAL A 359 -13.03 8.50 18.97
N VAL A 360 -12.45 7.32 18.71
CA VAL A 360 -13.21 6.14 18.28
C VAL A 360 -14.02 5.53 19.43
N GLY A 361 -13.57 5.70 20.68
CA GLY A 361 -14.23 5.16 21.87
C GLY A 361 -13.88 3.71 22.20
N ASP A 362 -13.02 3.06 21.39
CA ASP A 362 -12.60 1.67 21.59
C ASP A 362 -11.13 1.47 21.14
N PRO A 363 -10.21 1.26 22.09
CA PRO A 363 -8.80 1.02 21.78
C PRO A 363 -8.55 -0.29 21.02
N ALA A 364 -9.47 -1.27 21.09
CA ALA A 364 -9.34 -2.52 20.36
C ALA A 364 -9.56 -2.36 18.84
N LYS A 365 -10.16 -1.26 18.41
CA LYS A 365 -10.36 -0.92 17.00
C LYS A 365 -9.20 -0.13 16.39
N ILE A 366 -8.18 0.24 17.17
CA ILE A 366 -7.07 1.07 16.68
C ILE A 366 -5.85 0.20 16.41
N TRP A 367 -5.37 0.26 15.17
CA TRP A 367 -4.10 -0.29 14.72
C TRP A 367 -3.11 0.84 14.45
N ALA A 368 -1.83 0.62 14.72
CA ALA A 368 -0.77 1.56 14.37
C ALA A 368 -0.14 1.19 13.03
N ASN A 369 0.01 2.15 12.13
CA ASN A 369 0.73 1.98 10.87
C ASN A 369 1.44 3.28 10.44
N PRO A 370 2.36 3.24 9.47
CA PRO A 370 2.80 4.44 8.76
C PRO A 370 1.64 5.06 7.96
N ASP A 371 1.72 6.35 7.66
CA ASP A 371 0.72 7.03 6.84
C ASP A 371 0.51 6.38 5.47
N CYS A 372 1.56 5.83 4.89
CA CYS A 372 1.55 5.14 3.60
C CYS A 372 2.71 4.14 3.54
N GLY A 373 2.89 3.46 2.41
CA GLY A 373 4.06 2.63 2.15
C GLY A 373 5.38 3.39 2.22
N LEU A 374 6.42 2.77 2.73
CA LEU A 374 7.72 3.39 3.05
C LEU A 374 8.70 3.41 1.85
N ARG A 375 8.19 3.31 0.64
CA ARG A 375 8.98 3.26 -0.61
C ARG A 375 9.93 4.46 -0.79
N THR A 376 9.55 5.62 -0.26
CA THR A 376 10.34 6.86 -0.38
C THR A 376 11.38 7.04 0.72
N ARG A 377 11.46 6.11 1.66
CA ARG A 377 12.40 6.15 2.79
C ARG A 377 13.53 5.13 2.58
N THR A 378 14.74 5.45 3.06
CA THR A 378 15.82 4.44 3.13
C THR A 378 15.43 3.33 4.10
N TRP A 379 16.08 2.17 4.01
CA TRP A 379 15.79 1.05 4.91
C TRP A 379 16.15 1.37 6.36
N ASP A 380 17.20 2.16 6.61
CA ASP A 380 17.55 2.63 7.96
C ASP A 380 16.45 3.50 8.57
N VAL A 381 15.95 4.46 7.81
CA VAL A 381 14.84 5.32 8.24
C VAL A 381 13.55 4.51 8.41
N THR A 382 13.29 3.57 7.51
CA THR A 382 12.14 2.65 7.63
C THR A 382 12.22 1.83 8.93
N LEU A 383 13.38 1.22 9.20
CA LEU A 383 13.61 0.43 10.42
C LEU A 383 13.39 1.29 11.67
N ALA A 384 13.93 2.51 11.70
CA ALA A 384 13.77 3.43 12.82
C ALA A 384 12.30 3.83 13.04
N LYS A 385 11.58 4.20 11.98
CA LYS A 385 10.16 4.59 12.05
C LYS A 385 9.27 3.44 12.53
N LEU A 386 9.42 2.26 11.97
CA LEU A 386 8.65 1.08 12.36
C LEU A 386 8.96 0.64 13.80
N THR A 387 10.24 0.70 14.20
CA THR A 387 10.63 0.43 15.60
C THR A 387 9.99 1.44 16.57
N SER A 388 9.96 2.71 16.20
CA SER A 388 9.27 3.75 16.98
C SER A 388 7.76 3.49 17.05
N THR A 389 7.15 3.06 15.95
CA THR A 389 5.72 2.71 15.91
C THR A 389 5.41 1.56 16.87
N VAL A 390 6.21 0.50 16.84
CA VAL A 390 6.03 -0.66 17.75
C VAL A 390 6.19 -0.26 19.20
N LYS A 391 7.25 0.48 19.56
CA LYS A 391 7.47 0.97 20.93
C LYS A 391 6.36 1.92 21.40
N GLY A 392 5.88 2.81 20.52
CA GLY A 392 4.78 3.70 20.84
C GLY A 392 3.46 2.96 21.08
N ALA A 393 3.20 1.89 20.32
CA ALA A 393 2.06 1.01 20.57
C ALA A 393 2.18 0.23 21.89
N GLU A 394 3.40 -0.15 22.30
CA GLU A 394 3.67 -0.74 23.61
C GLU A 394 3.34 0.24 24.74
N LEU A 395 3.85 1.47 24.66
CA LEU A 395 3.53 2.54 25.62
C LEU A 395 2.01 2.87 25.64
N ALA A 396 1.32 2.82 24.51
CA ALA A 396 -0.12 3.03 24.48
C ALA A 396 -0.88 1.91 25.19
N ARG A 397 -0.45 0.65 25.03
CA ARG A 397 -1.01 -0.50 25.78
C ARG A 397 -0.85 -0.35 27.29
N GLU A 398 0.36 0.04 27.74
CA GLU A 398 0.65 0.27 29.16
C GLU A 398 -0.25 1.37 29.75
N ALA A 399 -0.49 2.45 28.99
CA ALA A 399 -1.34 3.56 29.42
C ALA A 399 -2.85 3.24 29.38
N SER A 400 -3.27 2.18 28.69
CA SER A 400 -4.67 1.76 28.55
C SER A 400 -5.08 0.64 29.52
N ASN A 401 -4.14 0.07 30.26
CA ASN A 401 -4.37 -0.91 31.33
C ASN A 401 -4.54 -0.22 32.69
#